data_c2e24806fe0ba1b387cdd2a1a7d272b2
#
_entry.id   c2e24806fe0ba1b387cdd2a1a7d272b2
#
_cell.length_a   1.000
_cell.length_b   1.000
_cell.length_c   1.000
_cell.angle_alpha   90.00
_cell.angle_beta   90.00
_cell.angle_gamma   90.00
#
_symmetry.space_group_name_H-M   'P 1'
#
loop_
_entity.id
_entity.type
_entity.pdbx_description
1 polymer ?
#
loop_
_entity_poly.entity_id
_entity_poly.type
_entity_poly.pdbx_seq_one_letter_code
_entity_poly.pdbx_strand_id
1 'polypeptide(L)'
;MPYMQMTEEQFKVPVLKNVIYALRLVWQTDKRLLIGYLLQEGLYAVFSRYLQNILFLKILLDVITGSGDFRTYVGELAAFALLALVVKVAQWEGMRMEKCATKRVLKLLNDRIFEKALSVDVACYENPEFYDKYQRATMVTTNSFFDLICFDFSAFVADVVALVCVMATVAAVHPLYLLFLVPVFFVFAVEVYKSKCVYRRDMSMTANKRMQAYVQRTVYLREYAKDMRTSNIFAVMVRRMEAATKANVCILRDYGVRLFLYSVVSSLLGELLPVLGTYAFACHSFVQGSGLTVSGFSVVASGINAVRESTL
;
A
#
# COMPACT_ATOMS: atom_id res chain seq x y z
N MET A 1 -20.96 -22.30 -21.51
CA MET A 1 -21.72 -21.35 -20.69
C MET A 1 -21.22 -19.95 -21.04
N PRO A 2 -22.06 -19.01 -21.47
CA PRO A 2 -21.63 -17.67 -21.78
C PRO A 2 -21.13 -17.01 -20.48
N TYR A 3 -19.87 -16.61 -20.49
CA TYR A 3 -19.27 -15.86 -19.39
C TYR A 3 -20.06 -14.55 -19.23
N MET A 4 -20.68 -14.39 -18.06
CA MET A 4 -21.40 -13.19 -17.68
C MET A 4 -20.38 -12.02 -17.73
N GLN A 5 -20.42 -11.26 -18.83
CA GLN A 5 -19.71 -9.98 -18.90
C GLN A 5 -20.37 -9.08 -17.89
N MET A 6 -19.68 -8.85 -16.77
CA MET A 6 -20.13 -7.88 -15.78
C MET A 6 -20.21 -6.52 -16.47
N THR A 7 -21.39 -5.93 -16.50
CA THR A 7 -21.63 -4.60 -17.06
C THR A 7 -20.89 -3.53 -16.24
N GLU A 8 -20.46 -2.44 -16.88
CA GLU A 8 -19.71 -1.36 -16.20
C GLU A 8 -20.43 -0.75 -14.99
N GLU A 9 -21.73 -0.87 -14.90
CA GLU A 9 -22.54 -0.43 -13.74
C GLU A 9 -22.28 -1.24 -12.46
N GLN A 10 -21.86 -2.50 -12.58
CA GLN A 10 -21.52 -3.34 -11.42
C GLN A 10 -20.16 -2.94 -10.78
N PHE A 11 -19.40 -2.06 -11.42
CA PHE A 11 -18.09 -1.58 -10.95
C PHE A 11 -18.16 -0.28 -10.15
N LYS A 12 -19.32 0.34 -9.97
CA LYS A 12 -19.49 1.52 -9.10
C LYS A 12 -19.59 1.10 -7.63
N VAL A 13 -18.51 0.52 -7.14
CA VAL A 13 -18.38 0.20 -5.70
C VAL A 13 -18.09 1.50 -4.96
N PRO A 14 -18.89 1.88 -3.96
CA PRO A 14 -18.64 3.06 -3.14
C PRO A 14 -17.46 2.79 -2.19
N VAL A 15 -16.23 2.90 -2.71
CA VAL A 15 -15.00 2.55 -1.99
C VAL A 15 -14.93 3.24 -0.63
N LEU A 16 -15.16 4.55 -0.59
CA LEU A 16 -15.15 5.34 0.64
C LEU A 16 -16.14 4.83 1.69
N LYS A 17 -17.38 4.50 1.28
CA LYS A 17 -18.38 3.96 2.21
C LYS A 17 -17.95 2.62 2.78
N ASN A 18 -17.34 1.77 1.95
CA ASN A 18 -16.87 0.45 2.37
C ASN A 18 -15.67 0.54 3.31
N VAL A 19 -14.73 1.43 3.04
CA VAL A 19 -13.59 1.69 3.93
C VAL A 19 -14.06 2.23 5.28
N ILE A 20 -14.94 3.24 5.29
CA ILE A 20 -15.52 3.79 6.53
C ILE A 20 -16.28 2.72 7.31
N TYR A 21 -17.06 1.87 6.61
CA TYR A 21 -17.77 0.77 7.24
C TYR A 21 -16.79 -0.24 7.89
N ALA A 22 -15.73 -0.61 7.18
CA ALA A 22 -14.71 -1.53 7.68
C ALA A 22 -13.98 -0.96 8.90
N LEU A 23 -13.55 0.30 8.84
CA LEU A 23 -12.91 0.99 9.98
C LEU A 23 -13.85 1.11 11.17
N ARG A 24 -15.13 1.44 10.94
CA ARG A 24 -16.13 1.49 12.00
C ARG A 24 -16.36 0.12 12.65
N LEU A 25 -16.42 -0.93 11.86
CA LEU A 25 -16.57 -2.30 12.35
C LEU A 25 -15.38 -2.71 13.23
N VAL A 26 -14.17 -2.44 12.76
CA VAL A 26 -12.92 -2.68 13.51
C VAL A 26 -12.92 -1.87 14.81
N TRP A 27 -13.28 -0.58 14.74
CA TRP A 27 -13.33 0.29 15.92
C TRP A 27 -14.33 -0.18 16.97
N GLN A 28 -15.48 -0.69 16.55
CA GLN A 28 -16.51 -1.25 17.45
C GLN A 28 -16.11 -2.59 18.05
N THR A 29 -15.30 -3.38 17.32
CA THR A 29 -14.89 -4.73 17.75
C THR A 29 -13.69 -4.68 18.68
N ASP A 30 -12.59 -4.10 18.20
CA ASP A 30 -11.38 -3.91 19.02
C ASP A 30 -10.56 -2.72 18.50
N LYS A 31 -10.65 -1.61 19.24
CA LYS A 31 -9.90 -0.37 18.92
C LYS A 31 -8.40 -0.57 18.87
N ARG A 32 -7.89 -1.60 19.57
CA ARG A 32 -6.46 -1.89 19.68
C ARG A 32 -5.84 -2.25 18.33
N LEU A 33 -6.64 -2.77 17.39
CA LEU A 33 -6.15 -3.06 16.04
C LEU A 33 -5.71 -1.79 15.32
N LEU A 34 -6.56 -0.78 15.26
CA LEU A 34 -6.26 0.47 14.60
C LEU A 34 -5.15 1.25 15.31
N ILE A 35 -5.20 1.29 16.65
CA ILE A 35 -4.15 1.94 17.45
C ILE A 35 -2.81 1.21 17.26
N GLY A 36 -2.82 -0.13 17.18
CA GLY A 36 -1.63 -0.93 16.93
C GLY A 36 -0.96 -0.56 15.61
N TYR A 37 -1.72 -0.46 14.52
CA TYR A 37 -1.20 -0.05 13.23
C TYR A 37 -0.72 1.42 13.21
N LEU A 38 -1.43 2.33 13.87
CA LEU A 38 -0.99 3.73 14.00
C LEU A 38 0.33 3.86 14.77
N LEU A 39 0.56 3.06 15.80
CA LEU A 39 1.82 3.04 16.52
C LEU A 39 2.93 2.36 15.73
N GLN A 40 2.62 1.23 15.07
CA GLN A 40 3.59 0.45 14.34
C GLN A 40 4.06 1.17 13.08
N GLU A 41 3.14 1.57 12.21
CA GLU A 41 3.46 2.16 10.90
C GLU A 41 3.39 3.68 10.93
N GLY A 42 2.35 4.25 11.54
CA GLY A 42 2.12 5.68 11.53
C GLY A 42 3.23 6.46 12.22
N LEU A 43 3.52 6.14 13.47
CA LEU A 43 4.56 6.82 14.24
C LEU A 43 5.95 6.55 13.67
N TYR A 44 6.22 5.31 13.25
CA TYR A 44 7.51 4.94 12.67
C TYR A 44 7.77 5.62 11.33
N ALA A 45 6.77 5.70 10.46
CA ALA A 45 6.92 6.37 9.16
C ALA A 45 7.21 7.86 9.32
N VAL A 46 6.51 8.57 10.21
CA VAL A 46 6.79 9.98 10.50
C VAL A 46 8.20 10.15 11.08
N PHE A 47 8.59 9.28 12.02
CA PHE A 47 9.93 9.33 12.59
C PHE A 47 11.02 9.11 11.52
N SER A 48 10.91 8.05 10.72
CA SER A 48 11.91 7.70 9.72
C SER A 48 11.97 8.71 8.58
N ARG A 49 10.82 9.07 7.99
CA ARG A 49 10.78 9.94 6.80
C ARG A 49 11.09 11.39 7.11
N TYR A 50 10.61 11.91 8.23
CA TYR A 50 10.78 13.32 8.58
C TYR A 50 11.94 13.56 9.55
N LEU A 51 11.88 12.96 10.75
CA LEU A 51 12.86 13.26 11.80
C LEU A 51 14.25 12.75 11.45
N GLN A 52 14.36 11.50 11.01
CA GLN A 52 15.66 10.87 10.71
C GLN A 52 16.26 11.40 9.42
N ASN A 53 15.50 11.46 8.34
CA ASN A 53 16.06 11.79 7.03
C ASN A 53 16.19 13.30 6.78
N ILE A 54 15.45 14.13 7.49
CA ILE A 54 15.46 15.59 7.26
C ILE A 54 16.10 16.32 8.45
N LEU A 55 15.49 16.23 9.63
CA LEU A 55 15.96 17.02 10.78
C LEU A 55 17.33 16.57 11.29
N PHE A 56 17.53 15.27 11.48
CA PHE A 56 18.80 14.75 11.97
C PHE A 56 19.94 15.05 10.98
N LEU A 57 19.70 14.87 9.66
CA LEU A 57 20.70 15.17 8.64
C LEU A 57 21.04 16.67 8.60
N LYS A 58 20.03 17.55 8.79
CA LYS A 58 20.26 19.00 8.89
C LYS A 58 21.18 19.33 10.05
N ILE A 59 20.85 18.84 11.26
CA ILE A 59 21.64 19.06 12.47
C ILE A 59 23.09 18.60 12.27
N LEU A 60 23.27 17.39 11.72
CA LEU A 60 24.59 16.85 11.43
C LEU A 60 25.42 17.76 10.51
N LEU A 61 24.80 18.23 9.42
CA LEU A 61 25.48 19.11 8.47
C LEU A 61 25.79 20.49 9.03
N ASP A 62 24.92 21.06 9.86
CA ASP A 62 25.15 22.35 10.50
C ASP A 62 26.37 22.28 11.44
N VAL A 63 26.60 21.16 12.12
CA VAL A 63 27.81 20.96 12.94
C VAL A 63 29.06 20.79 12.08
N ILE A 64 28.99 19.97 11.00
CA ILE A 64 30.13 19.71 10.10
C ILE A 64 30.58 21.02 9.39
N THR A 65 29.63 21.87 9.03
CA THR A 65 29.92 23.15 8.36
C THR A 65 30.41 24.25 9.32
N GLY A 66 30.55 23.92 10.61
CA GLY A 66 31.10 24.83 11.64
C GLY A 66 30.11 25.86 12.16
N SER A 67 28.82 25.71 11.87
CA SER A 67 27.76 26.58 12.35
C SER A 67 27.22 26.20 13.74
N GLY A 68 27.61 25.02 14.26
CA GLY A 68 27.14 24.48 15.54
C GLY A 68 28.25 24.21 16.57
N ASP A 69 27.90 24.26 17.87
CA ASP A 69 28.78 23.88 18.98
C ASP A 69 28.73 22.36 19.19
N PHE A 70 29.88 21.71 19.25
CA PHE A 70 30.00 20.25 19.43
C PHE A 70 29.30 19.74 20.69
N ARG A 71 29.34 20.52 21.78
CA ARG A 71 28.68 20.13 23.05
C ARG A 71 27.16 20.08 22.93
N THR A 72 26.58 21.05 22.24
CA THR A 72 25.15 21.11 21.93
C THR A 72 24.73 19.93 21.04
N TYR A 73 25.55 19.63 20.03
CA TYR A 73 25.34 18.50 19.13
C TYR A 73 25.28 17.13 19.84
N VAL A 74 26.20 16.88 20.78
CA VAL A 74 26.16 15.64 21.58
C VAL A 74 24.85 15.52 22.37
N GLY A 75 24.33 16.63 22.91
CA GLY A 75 23.03 16.66 23.57
C GLY A 75 21.87 16.36 22.62
N GLU A 76 21.87 16.95 21.42
CA GLU A 76 20.86 16.70 20.39
C GLU A 76 20.91 15.26 19.87
N LEU A 77 22.11 14.70 19.68
CA LEU A 77 22.29 13.30 19.29
C LEU A 77 21.75 12.35 20.36
N ALA A 78 22.02 12.63 21.64
CA ALA A 78 21.51 11.81 22.75
C ALA A 78 19.98 11.90 22.83
N ALA A 79 19.39 13.08 22.68
CA ALA A 79 17.95 13.28 22.64
C ALA A 79 17.30 12.54 21.47
N PHE A 80 17.93 12.60 20.28
CA PHE A 80 17.45 11.88 19.09
C PHE A 80 17.53 10.35 19.29
N ALA A 81 18.62 9.83 19.88
CA ALA A 81 18.75 8.41 20.18
C ALA A 81 17.69 7.93 21.16
N LEU A 82 17.40 8.73 22.19
CA LEU A 82 16.35 8.43 23.17
C LEU A 82 14.97 8.44 22.51
N LEU A 83 14.69 9.42 21.63
CA LEU A 83 13.45 9.48 20.87
C LEU A 83 13.31 8.26 19.95
N ALA A 84 14.38 7.86 19.26
CA ALA A 84 14.41 6.67 18.41
C ALA A 84 14.07 5.39 19.21
N LEU A 85 14.61 5.27 20.41
CA LEU A 85 14.34 4.15 21.31
C LEU A 85 12.86 4.13 21.74
N VAL A 86 12.30 5.28 22.12
CA VAL A 86 10.87 5.39 22.48
C VAL A 86 9.97 4.99 21.30
N VAL A 87 10.28 5.47 20.08
CA VAL A 87 9.54 5.11 18.87
C VAL A 87 9.63 3.61 18.59
N LYS A 88 10.81 2.99 18.77
CA LYS A 88 10.97 1.53 18.60
C LYS A 88 10.18 0.73 19.63
N VAL A 89 10.15 1.15 20.89
CA VAL A 89 9.33 0.49 21.90
C VAL A 89 7.84 0.63 21.56
N ALA A 90 7.40 1.82 21.16
CA ALA A 90 6.02 2.05 20.74
C ALA A 90 5.65 1.19 19.49
N GLN A 91 6.57 1.03 18.54
CA GLN A 91 6.39 0.17 17.38
C GLN A 91 6.18 -1.30 17.80
N TRP A 92 6.98 -1.82 18.69
CA TRP A 92 6.86 -3.20 19.18
C TRP A 92 5.55 -3.43 19.96
N GLU A 93 5.14 -2.46 20.80
CA GLU A 93 3.84 -2.53 21.45
C GLU A 93 2.70 -2.48 20.44
N GLY A 94 2.79 -1.64 19.41
CA GLY A 94 1.86 -1.60 18.30
C GLY A 94 1.71 -2.95 17.61
N MET A 95 2.83 -3.59 17.27
CA MET A 95 2.87 -4.92 16.65
C MET A 95 2.24 -6.00 17.56
N ARG A 96 2.48 -5.95 18.87
CA ARG A 96 1.86 -6.88 19.82
C ARG A 96 0.34 -6.67 19.89
N MET A 97 -0.09 -5.42 19.96
CA MET A 97 -1.52 -5.06 19.98
C MET A 97 -2.24 -5.50 18.72
N GLU A 98 -1.66 -5.22 17.55
CA GLU A 98 -2.16 -5.61 16.25
C GLU A 98 -2.39 -7.14 16.18
N LYS A 99 -1.36 -7.96 16.41
CA LYS A 99 -1.45 -9.42 16.32
C LYS A 99 -2.55 -10.02 17.20
N CYS A 100 -2.72 -9.49 18.42
CA CYS A 100 -3.75 -9.95 19.34
C CYS A 100 -5.16 -9.49 18.88
N ALA A 101 -5.28 -8.24 18.42
CA ALA A 101 -6.56 -7.66 18.00
C ALA A 101 -7.06 -8.27 16.69
N THR A 102 -6.18 -8.53 15.72
CA THR A 102 -6.49 -9.23 14.46
C THR A 102 -7.24 -10.54 14.72
N LYS A 103 -6.74 -11.36 15.65
CA LYS A 103 -7.39 -12.66 15.96
C LYS A 103 -8.80 -12.48 16.53
N ARG A 104 -9.04 -11.42 17.32
CA ARG A 104 -10.39 -11.13 17.84
C ARG A 104 -11.33 -10.63 16.76
N VAL A 105 -10.87 -9.77 15.88
CA VAL A 105 -11.68 -9.29 14.75
C VAL A 105 -12.02 -10.44 13.81
N LEU A 106 -11.04 -11.28 13.45
CA LEU A 106 -11.27 -12.46 12.61
C LEU A 106 -12.25 -13.45 13.26
N LYS A 107 -12.14 -13.69 14.56
CA LYS A 107 -13.09 -14.53 15.29
C LYS A 107 -14.52 -13.98 15.16
N LEU A 108 -14.73 -12.70 15.46
CA LEU A 108 -16.06 -12.10 15.36
C LEU A 108 -16.64 -12.20 13.95
N LEU A 109 -15.81 -12.00 12.92
CA LEU A 109 -16.27 -12.11 11.53
C LEU A 109 -16.65 -13.54 11.18
N ASN A 110 -15.84 -14.52 11.60
CA ASN A 110 -16.17 -15.93 11.41
C ASN A 110 -17.45 -16.33 12.15
N ASP A 111 -17.61 -15.89 13.41
CA ASP A 111 -18.82 -16.14 14.18
C ASP A 111 -20.07 -15.61 13.44
N ARG A 112 -20.03 -14.40 12.90
CA ARG A 112 -21.13 -13.84 12.10
C ARG A 112 -21.41 -14.62 10.81
N ILE A 113 -20.34 -15.11 10.13
CA ILE A 113 -20.49 -15.93 8.92
C ILE A 113 -21.13 -17.27 9.29
N PHE A 114 -20.72 -17.89 10.39
CA PHE A 114 -21.26 -19.16 10.86
C PHE A 114 -22.72 -19.03 11.31
N GLU A 115 -23.05 -18.00 12.09
CA GLU A 115 -24.44 -17.71 12.49
C GLU A 115 -25.33 -17.52 11.25
N LYS A 116 -24.84 -16.78 10.25
CA LYS A 116 -25.58 -16.59 8.99
C LYS A 116 -25.70 -17.89 8.21
N ALA A 117 -24.65 -18.70 8.13
CA ALA A 117 -24.66 -19.99 7.47
C ALA A 117 -25.67 -20.95 8.11
N LEU A 118 -25.76 -20.96 9.45
CA LEU A 118 -26.72 -21.77 10.18
C LEU A 118 -28.20 -21.30 10.01
N SER A 119 -28.39 -20.00 9.78
CA SER A 119 -29.76 -19.43 9.62
C SER A 119 -30.30 -19.55 8.20
N VAL A 120 -29.53 -19.96 7.23
CA VAL A 120 -29.91 -20.05 5.82
C VAL A 120 -30.42 -21.46 5.49
N ASP A 121 -31.49 -21.53 4.68
CA ASP A 121 -32.03 -22.80 4.22
C ASP A 121 -31.05 -23.55 3.33
N VAL A 122 -31.00 -24.88 3.43
CA VAL A 122 -30.15 -25.76 2.65
C VAL A 122 -30.33 -25.54 1.15
N ALA A 123 -31.54 -25.28 0.69
CA ALA A 123 -31.84 -24.97 -0.71
C ALA A 123 -31.05 -23.75 -1.27
N CYS A 124 -30.66 -22.80 -0.39
CA CYS A 124 -29.87 -21.66 -0.82
C CYS A 124 -28.43 -22.04 -1.22
N TYR A 125 -27.89 -23.12 -0.67
CA TYR A 125 -26.54 -23.61 -1.02
C TYR A 125 -26.47 -24.20 -2.42
N GLU A 126 -27.60 -24.61 -2.99
CA GLU A 126 -27.70 -25.09 -4.37
C GLU A 126 -27.77 -23.91 -5.37
N ASN A 127 -28.04 -22.69 -4.88
CA ASN A 127 -28.08 -21.50 -5.71
C ASN A 127 -26.64 -20.96 -5.97
N PRO A 128 -26.16 -20.92 -7.22
CA PRO A 128 -24.82 -20.44 -7.56
C PRO A 128 -24.54 -19.00 -7.11
N GLU A 129 -25.56 -18.11 -7.16
CA GLU A 129 -25.39 -16.72 -6.75
C GLU A 129 -25.18 -16.59 -5.24
N PHE A 130 -25.90 -17.38 -4.45
CA PHE A 130 -25.70 -17.41 -3.00
C PHE A 130 -24.32 -17.95 -2.66
N TYR A 131 -23.91 -19.05 -3.29
CA TYR A 131 -22.61 -19.66 -3.07
C TYR A 131 -21.46 -18.72 -3.41
N ASP A 132 -21.57 -17.97 -4.50
CA ASP A 132 -20.60 -16.94 -4.88
C ASP A 132 -20.50 -15.80 -3.84
N LYS A 133 -21.63 -15.38 -3.25
CA LYS A 133 -21.66 -14.37 -2.18
C LYS A 133 -21.04 -14.92 -0.89
N TYR A 134 -21.36 -16.15 -0.54
CA TYR A 134 -20.81 -16.84 0.62
C TYR A 134 -19.30 -17.03 0.51
N GLN A 135 -18.82 -17.47 -0.65
CA GLN A 135 -17.39 -17.63 -0.91
C GLN A 135 -16.64 -16.29 -0.84
N ARG A 136 -17.22 -15.21 -1.36
CA ARG A 136 -16.64 -13.87 -1.21
C ARG A 136 -16.58 -13.42 0.24
N ALA A 137 -17.58 -13.69 1.04
CA ALA A 137 -17.56 -13.38 2.46
C ALA A 137 -16.48 -14.14 3.22
N THR A 138 -16.31 -15.44 2.92
CA THR A 138 -15.23 -16.26 3.51
C THR A 138 -13.82 -15.82 3.06
N MET A 139 -13.66 -15.34 1.83
CA MET A 139 -12.38 -14.78 1.37
C MET A 139 -11.93 -13.56 2.17
N VAL A 140 -12.87 -12.75 2.65
CA VAL A 140 -12.56 -11.57 3.48
C VAL A 140 -11.86 -11.98 4.77
N THR A 141 -12.28 -13.05 5.40
CA THR A 141 -11.65 -13.56 6.63
C THR A 141 -10.37 -14.35 6.35
N THR A 142 -10.34 -15.12 5.28
CA THR A 142 -9.16 -15.92 4.91
C THR A 142 -7.97 -15.05 4.50
N ASN A 143 -8.19 -13.97 3.76
CA ASN A 143 -7.15 -13.09 3.25
C ASN A 143 -6.87 -11.88 4.16
N SER A 144 -7.48 -11.81 5.32
CA SER A 144 -7.27 -10.72 6.30
C SER A 144 -7.40 -9.31 5.70
N PHE A 145 -8.39 -9.10 4.82
CA PHE A 145 -8.58 -7.79 4.17
C PHE A 145 -8.77 -6.63 5.15
N PHE A 146 -9.27 -6.90 6.37
CA PHE A 146 -9.40 -5.88 7.41
C PHE A 146 -8.05 -5.39 7.91
N ASP A 147 -7.06 -6.26 7.99
CA ASP A 147 -5.69 -5.89 8.36
C ASP A 147 -5.09 -4.97 7.30
N LEU A 148 -5.26 -5.30 6.01
CA LEU A 148 -4.83 -4.45 4.90
C LEU A 148 -5.46 -3.06 4.96
N ILE A 149 -6.78 -2.96 5.16
CA ILE A 149 -7.48 -1.66 5.26
C ILE A 149 -6.96 -0.83 6.44
N CYS A 150 -6.72 -1.46 7.60
CA CYS A 150 -6.19 -0.76 8.76
C CYS A 150 -4.75 -0.32 8.57
N PHE A 151 -3.93 -1.15 7.92
CA PHE A 151 -2.56 -0.84 7.56
C PHE A 151 -2.50 0.35 6.59
N ASP A 152 -3.22 0.28 5.46
CA ASP A 152 -3.25 1.33 4.44
C ASP A 152 -3.79 2.65 5.00
N PHE A 153 -4.82 2.59 5.87
CA PHE A 153 -5.33 3.79 6.53
C PHE A 153 -4.29 4.43 7.46
N SER A 154 -3.55 3.62 8.22
CA SER A 154 -2.51 4.10 9.13
C SER A 154 -1.32 4.68 8.37
N ALA A 155 -0.92 4.05 7.28
CA ALA A 155 0.10 4.56 6.38
C ALA A 155 -0.34 5.89 5.75
N PHE A 156 -1.57 5.98 5.26
CA PHE A 156 -2.12 7.21 4.69
C PHE A 156 -2.09 8.39 5.69
N VAL A 157 -2.51 8.15 6.94
CA VAL A 157 -2.48 9.18 7.99
C VAL A 157 -1.04 9.64 8.24
N ALA A 158 -0.09 8.69 8.33
CA ALA A 158 1.32 9.01 8.53
C ALA A 158 1.91 9.81 7.36
N ASP A 159 1.56 9.44 6.12
CA ASP A 159 2.04 10.11 4.92
C ASP A 159 1.52 11.54 4.83
N VAL A 160 0.25 11.78 5.17
CA VAL A 160 -0.32 13.13 5.24
C VAL A 160 0.42 13.99 6.27
N VAL A 161 0.67 13.46 7.46
CA VAL A 161 1.40 14.18 8.53
C VAL A 161 2.84 14.46 8.08
N ALA A 162 3.55 13.46 7.57
CA ALA A 162 4.91 13.62 7.09
C ALA A 162 5.00 14.66 5.95
N LEU A 163 4.08 14.60 5.00
CA LEU A 163 4.02 15.52 3.88
C LEU A 163 3.83 16.97 4.34
N VAL A 164 2.91 17.23 5.29
CA VAL A 164 2.71 18.58 5.85
C VAL A 164 3.98 19.08 6.53
N CYS A 165 4.65 18.25 7.34
CA CYS A 165 5.90 18.60 8.01
C CYS A 165 7.02 18.89 7.00
N VAL A 166 7.16 18.05 5.97
CA VAL A 166 8.17 18.25 4.91
C VAL A 166 7.92 19.51 4.13
N MET A 167 6.68 19.76 3.70
CA MET A 167 6.33 20.98 2.97
C MET A 167 6.62 22.24 3.80
N ALA A 168 6.30 22.23 5.10
CA ALA A 168 6.60 23.35 5.99
C ALA A 168 8.11 23.59 6.11
N THR A 169 8.93 22.55 6.24
CA THR A 169 10.39 22.70 6.34
C THR A 169 11.03 23.12 5.03
N VAL A 170 10.59 22.60 3.90
CA VAL A 170 11.07 23.02 2.57
C VAL A 170 10.69 24.47 2.30
N ALA A 171 9.47 24.90 2.65
CA ALA A 171 9.02 26.29 2.52
C ALA A 171 9.86 27.25 3.39
N ALA A 172 10.27 26.81 4.58
CA ALA A 172 11.12 27.61 5.47
C ALA A 172 12.54 27.83 4.91
N VAL A 173 13.07 26.94 4.08
CA VAL A 173 14.35 27.11 3.39
C VAL A 173 14.16 28.11 2.25
N HIS A 174 13.26 27.87 1.32
CA HIS A 174 12.93 28.80 0.24
C HIS A 174 11.60 28.39 -0.42
N PRO A 175 10.59 29.28 -0.50
CA PRO A 175 9.25 28.92 -0.97
C PRO A 175 9.19 28.47 -2.44
N LEU A 176 10.12 28.88 -3.29
CA LEU A 176 10.17 28.47 -4.70
C LEU A 176 10.40 26.96 -4.88
N TYR A 177 11.00 26.26 -3.90
CA TYR A 177 11.15 24.80 -3.97
C TYR A 177 9.80 24.07 -3.97
N LEU A 178 8.76 24.66 -3.39
CA LEU A 178 7.41 24.09 -3.45
C LEU A 178 6.87 23.96 -4.88
N LEU A 179 7.33 24.81 -5.80
CA LEU A 179 6.92 24.72 -7.21
C LEU A 179 7.34 23.40 -7.84
N PHE A 180 8.52 22.87 -7.46
CA PHE A 180 9.00 21.60 -7.98
C PHE A 180 8.27 20.37 -7.41
N LEU A 181 7.46 20.56 -6.37
CA LEU A 181 6.59 19.52 -5.84
C LEU A 181 5.24 19.44 -6.59
N VAL A 182 4.86 20.46 -7.34
CA VAL A 182 3.59 20.47 -8.07
C VAL A 182 3.44 19.27 -9.02
N PRO A 183 4.45 18.85 -9.80
CA PRO A 183 4.34 17.66 -10.66
C PRO A 183 4.04 16.38 -9.88
N VAL A 184 4.52 16.27 -8.65
CA VAL A 184 4.29 15.07 -7.79
C VAL A 184 2.81 14.89 -7.49
N PHE A 185 2.04 15.97 -7.30
CA PHE A 185 0.59 15.85 -7.09
C PHE A 185 -0.15 15.29 -8.31
N PHE A 186 0.37 15.52 -9.53
CA PHE A 186 -0.20 14.92 -10.74
C PHE A 186 0.05 13.40 -10.81
N VAL A 187 1.09 12.89 -10.15
CA VAL A 187 1.35 11.44 -10.05
C VAL A 187 0.15 10.73 -9.44
N PHE A 188 -0.47 11.31 -8.42
CA PHE A 188 -1.67 10.72 -7.79
C PHE A 188 -2.79 10.44 -8.81
N ALA A 189 -3.03 11.38 -9.73
CA ALA A 189 -4.01 11.17 -10.80
C ALA A 189 -3.61 10.02 -11.73
N VAL A 190 -2.33 9.94 -12.10
CA VAL A 190 -1.80 8.85 -12.94
C VAL A 190 -1.93 7.50 -12.25
N GLU A 191 -1.61 7.42 -10.95
CA GLU A 191 -1.73 6.19 -10.15
C GLU A 191 -3.19 5.72 -10.02
N VAL A 192 -4.16 6.63 -9.91
CA VAL A 192 -5.58 6.27 -9.92
C VAL A 192 -5.98 5.63 -11.25
N TYR A 193 -5.50 6.14 -12.40
CA TYR A 193 -5.76 5.53 -13.72
C TYR A 193 -5.05 4.19 -13.87
N LYS A 194 -3.81 4.09 -13.42
CA LYS A 194 -3.03 2.85 -13.38
C LYS A 194 -3.73 1.77 -12.54
N SER A 195 -4.19 2.12 -11.34
CA SER A 195 -4.94 1.21 -10.46
C SER A 195 -6.23 0.70 -11.11
N LYS A 196 -6.97 1.56 -11.81
CA LYS A 196 -8.14 1.13 -12.60
C LYS A 196 -7.76 0.16 -13.71
N CYS A 197 -6.62 0.37 -14.37
CA CYS A 197 -6.11 -0.51 -15.41
C CYS A 197 -5.71 -1.88 -14.84
N VAL A 198 -5.01 -1.90 -13.69
CA VAL A 198 -4.66 -3.12 -12.94
C VAL A 198 -5.91 -3.90 -12.54
N TYR A 199 -6.90 -3.20 -11.99
CA TYR A 199 -8.17 -3.82 -11.60
C TYR A 199 -8.87 -4.50 -12.79
N ARG A 200 -8.98 -3.82 -13.95
CA ARG A 200 -9.58 -4.40 -15.16
C ARG A 200 -8.81 -5.62 -15.64
N ARG A 201 -7.48 -5.57 -15.62
CA ARG A 201 -6.61 -6.71 -15.93
C ARG A 201 -6.91 -7.90 -15.03
N ASP A 202 -6.94 -7.69 -13.71
CA ASP A 202 -7.13 -8.76 -12.73
C ASP A 202 -8.53 -9.39 -12.83
N MET A 203 -9.53 -8.57 -13.12
CA MET A 203 -10.88 -9.07 -13.41
C MET A 203 -10.93 -9.93 -14.66
N SER A 204 -10.23 -9.52 -15.74
CA SER A 204 -10.15 -10.31 -16.97
C SER A 204 -9.45 -11.66 -16.77
N MET A 205 -8.54 -11.75 -15.81
CA MET A 205 -7.82 -12.98 -15.46
C MET A 205 -8.59 -13.90 -14.50
N THR A 206 -9.67 -13.43 -13.87
CA THR A 206 -10.37 -14.14 -12.78
C THR A 206 -10.85 -15.52 -13.21
N ALA A 207 -11.44 -15.65 -14.40
CA ALA A 207 -11.94 -16.93 -14.92
C ALA A 207 -10.80 -17.96 -15.10
N ASN A 208 -9.68 -17.53 -15.65
CA ASN A 208 -8.51 -18.37 -15.85
C ASN A 208 -7.85 -18.75 -14.51
N LYS A 209 -7.78 -17.82 -13.55
CA LYS A 209 -7.27 -18.09 -12.19
C LYS A 209 -8.13 -19.14 -11.48
N ARG A 210 -9.47 -19.12 -11.65
CA ARG A 210 -10.37 -20.15 -11.12
C ARG A 210 -10.08 -21.52 -11.75
N MET A 211 -9.89 -21.57 -13.08
CA MET A 211 -9.53 -22.81 -13.76
C MET A 211 -8.20 -23.37 -13.26
N GLN A 212 -7.19 -22.53 -13.09
CA GLN A 212 -5.89 -22.93 -12.53
C GLN A 212 -6.04 -23.46 -11.10
N ALA A 213 -6.79 -22.78 -10.26
CA ALA A 213 -7.06 -23.20 -8.88
C ALA A 213 -7.79 -24.55 -8.82
N TYR A 214 -8.77 -24.75 -9.73
CA TYR A 214 -9.47 -26.04 -9.85
C TYR A 214 -8.51 -27.16 -10.21
N VAL A 215 -7.68 -26.96 -11.23
CA VAL A 215 -6.69 -27.96 -11.65
C VAL A 215 -5.71 -28.25 -10.53
N GLN A 216 -5.17 -27.24 -9.87
CA GLN A 216 -4.26 -27.39 -8.72
C GLN A 216 -4.91 -28.21 -7.61
N ARG A 217 -6.14 -27.86 -7.22
CA ARG A 217 -6.89 -28.56 -6.19
C ARG A 217 -7.07 -30.04 -6.56
N THR A 218 -7.46 -30.32 -7.80
CA THR A 218 -7.70 -31.70 -8.25
C THR A 218 -6.43 -32.53 -8.29
N VAL A 219 -5.29 -31.94 -8.67
CA VAL A 219 -4.00 -32.63 -8.73
C VAL A 219 -3.40 -32.87 -7.35
N TYR A 220 -3.55 -31.95 -6.41
CA TYR A 220 -2.91 -32.04 -5.07
C TYR A 220 -3.70 -32.85 -4.06
N LEU A 221 -5.03 -32.91 -4.18
CA LEU A 221 -5.84 -33.61 -3.19
C LEU A 221 -5.74 -35.11 -3.34
N ARG A 222 -5.46 -35.79 -2.23
CA ARG A 222 -5.38 -37.25 -2.13
C ARG A 222 -6.62 -37.99 -2.63
N GLU A 223 -7.78 -37.35 -2.44
CA GLU A 223 -9.10 -37.88 -2.84
C GLU A 223 -9.16 -38.18 -4.34
N TYR A 224 -8.56 -37.35 -5.17
CA TYR A 224 -8.56 -37.51 -6.63
C TYR A 224 -7.37 -38.32 -7.18
N ALA A 225 -6.41 -38.71 -6.32
CA ALA A 225 -5.17 -39.37 -6.76
C ALA A 225 -5.41 -40.71 -7.48
N LYS A 226 -6.44 -41.46 -7.04
CA LYS A 226 -6.82 -42.75 -7.68
C LYS A 226 -7.39 -42.51 -9.08
N ASP A 227 -8.33 -41.57 -9.19
CA ASP A 227 -9.01 -41.26 -10.45
C ASP A 227 -8.02 -40.65 -11.47
N MET A 228 -7.06 -39.87 -10.99
CA MET A 228 -6.00 -39.30 -11.83
C MET A 228 -5.05 -40.34 -12.40
N ARG A 229 -4.82 -41.47 -11.66
CA ARG A 229 -3.93 -42.55 -12.12
C ARG A 229 -4.64 -43.58 -12.98
N THR A 230 -5.93 -43.82 -12.74
CA THR A 230 -6.70 -44.86 -13.45
C THR A 230 -7.30 -44.33 -14.75
N SER A 231 -7.42 -43.04 -14.90
CA SER A 231 -7.97 -42.40 -16.09
C SER A 231 -6.96 -41.41 -16.69
N ASN A 232 -7.04 -41.16 -17.97
CA ASN A 232 -6.17 -40.18 -18.66
C ASN A 232 -6.54 -38.70 -18.38
N ILE A 233 -7.17 -38.44 -17.21
CA ILE A 233 -7.63 -37.12 -16.80
C ILE A 233 -6.45 -36.18 -16.55
N PHE A 234 -5.32 -36.69 -16.09
CA PHE A 234 -4.12 -35.92 -15.84
C PHE A 234 -3.68 -35.09 -17.07
N ALA A 235 -3.62 -35.73 -18.24
CA ALA A 235 -3.25 -35.06 -19.48
C ALA A 235 -4.26 -33.98 -19.88
N VAL A 236 -5.54 -34.16 -19.57
CA VAL A 236 -6.58 -33.15 -19.79
C VAL A 236 -6.42 -31.97 -18.85
N MET A 237 -6.10 -32.24 -17.56
CA MET A 237 -5.87 -31.19 -16.56
C MET A 237 -4.65 -30.33 -16.90
N VAL A 238 -3.54 -30.96 -17.33
CA VAL A 238 -2.35 -30.23 -17.78
C VAL A 238 -2.67 -29.33 -18.97
N ARG A 239 -3.38 -29.83 -19.98
CA ARG A 239 -3.80 -29.00 -21.13
C ARG A 239 -4.68 -27.84 -20.72
N ARG A 240 -5.62 -28.02 -19.78
CA ARG A 240 -6.46 -26.92 -19.25
C ARG A 240 -5.62 -25.88 -18.53
N MET A 241 -4.64 -26.32 -17.73
CA MET A 241 -3.70 -25.43 -17.04
C MET A 241 -2.89 -24.60 -18.03
N GLU A 242 -2.32 -25.26 -19.07
CA GLU A 242 -1.57 -24.58 -20.12
C GLU A 242 -2.42 -23.57 -20.89
N ALA A 243 -3.64 -23.93 -21.26
CA ALA A 243 -4.57 -23.05 -21.97
C ALA A 243 -4.91 -21.82 -21.13
N ALA A 244 -5.22 -22.00 -19.83
CA ALA A 244 -5.50 -20.90 -18.91
C ALA A 244 -4.28 -20.01 -18.70
N THR A 245 -3.07 -20.60 -18.63
CA THR A 245 -1.82 -19.85 -18.50
C THR A 245 -1.52 -19.03 -19.75
N LYS A 246 -1.67 -19.62 -20.94
CA LYS A 246 -1.50 -18.91 -22.23
C LYS A 246 -2.48 -17.74 -22.35
N ALA A 247 -3.74 -17.93 -21.97
CA ALA A 247 -4.74 -16.87 -21.97
C ALA A 247 -4.36 -15.73 -21.00
N ASN A 248 -3.87 -16.06 -19.80
CA ASN A 248 -3.40 -15.06 -18.85
C ASN A 248 -2.19 -14.29 -19.37
N VAL A 249 -1.22 -14.95 -20.02
CA VAL A 249 -0.05 -14.29 -20.62
C VAL A 249 -0.48 -13.32 -21.72
N CYS A 250 -1.48 -13.69 -22.55
CA CYS A 250 -2.03 -12.79 -23.56
C CYS A 250 -2.64 -11.54 -22.93
N ILE A 251 -3.48 -11.70 -21.89
CA ILE A 251 -4.06 -10.57 -21.16
C ILE A 251 -2.95 -9.69 -20.54
N LEU A 252 -1.95 -10.29 -19.90
CA LEU A 252 -0.83 -9.55 -19.32
C LEU A 252 -0.06 -8.74 -20.36
N ARG A 253 0.13 -9.27 -21.57
CA ARG A 253 0.79 -8.57 -22.67
C ARG A 253 -0.05 -7.38 -23.17
N ASP A 254 -1.37 -7.57 -23.32
CA ASP A 254 -2.27 -6.52 -23.81
C ASP A 254 -2.38 -5.33 -22.86
N TYR A 255 -2.40 -5.61 -21.55
CA TYR A 255 -2.39 -4.56 -20.52
C TYR A 255 -0.99 -4.05 -20.20
N GLY A 256 0.06 -4.82 -20.47
CA GLY A 256 1.44 -4.52 -20.11
C GLY A 256 1.95 -3.21 -20.69
N VAL A 257 1.68 -2.96 -21.97
CA VAL A 257 2.09 -1.71 -22.65
C VAL A 257 1.45 -0.49 -21.99
N ARG A 258 0.16 -0.57 -21.66
CA ARG A 258 -0.56 0.55 -21.01
C ARG A 258 -0.01 0.81 -19.60
N LEU A 259 0.22 -0.24 -18.83
CA LEU A 259 0.79 -0.13 -17.48
C LEU A 259 2.21 0.40 -17.52
N PHE A 260 3.01 -0.01 -18.49
CA PHE A 260 4.35 0.53 -18.73
C PHE A 260 4.32 2.04 -19.01
N LEU A 261 3.42 2.49 -19.91
CA LEU A 261 3.27 3.92 -20.19
C LEU A 261 2.86 4.72 -18.97
N TYR A 262 1.89 4.23 -18.18
CA TYR A 262 1.54 4.89 -16.92
C TYR A 262 2.72 4.95 -15.94
N SER A 263 3.51 3.88 -15.82
CA SER A 263 4.69 3.85 -14.97
C SER A 263 5.76 4.83 -15.43
N VAL A 264 6.02 4.93 -16.75
CA VAL A 264 6.96 5.91 -17.31
C VAL A 264 6.52 7.34 -17.00
N VAL A 265 5.23 7.66 -17.22
CA VAL A 265 4.70 9.00 -16.92
C VAL A 265 4.77 9.29 -15.43
N SER A 266 4.45 8.32 -14.57
CA SER A 266 4.56 8.45 -13.12
C SER A 266 6.02 8.73 -12.69
N SER A 267 6.99 7.98 -13.22
CA SER A 267 8.42 8.21 -12.91
C SER A 267 8.94 9.55 -13.44
N LEU A 268 8.51 9.98 -14.62
CA LEU A 268 8.88 11.30 -15.16
C LEU A 268 8.37 12.44 -14.28
N LEU A 269 7.09 12.38 -13.87
CA LEU A 269 6.46 13.43 -13.06
C LEU A 269 6.90 13.37 -11.59
N GLY A 270 7.04 12.18 -11.02
CA GLY A 270 7.31 11.99 -9.59
C GLY A 270 8.79 11.97 -9.24
N GLU A 271 9.65 11.54 -10.16
CA GLU A 271 11.09 11.38 -9.87
C GLU A 271 11.93 12.39 -10.65
N LEU A 272 11.85 12.34 -11.97
CA LEU A 272 12.82 13.02 -12.82
C LEU A 272 12.64 14.54 -12.80
N LEU A 273 11.41 15.02 -12.97
CA LEU A 273 11.10 16.45 -12.99
C LEU A 273 11.38 17.16 -11.65
N PRO A 274 10.89 16.66 -10.49
CA PRO A 274 11.17 17.29 -9.20
C PRO A 274 12.65 17.29 -8.84
N VAL A 275 13.35 16.17 -9.08
CA VAL A 275 14.78 16.04 -8.77
C VAL A 275 15.59 16.97 -9.65
N LEU A 276 15.47 16.89 -10.98
CA LEU A 276 16.23 17.75 -11.89
C LEU A 276 15.93 19.24 -11.65
N GLY A 277 14.66 19.60 -11.47
CA GLY A 277 14.27 20.99 -11.21
C GLY A 277 14.91 21.54 -9.93
N THR A 278 14.89 20.74 -8.86
CA THR A 278 15.49 21.13 -7.57
C THR A 278 17.00 21.28 -7.66
N TYR A 279 17.69 20.33 -8.26
CA TYR A 279 19.14 20.41 -8.39
C TYR A 279 19.56 21.56 -9.31
N ALA A 280 18.85 21.78 -10.42
CA ALA A 280 19.12 22.91 -11.31
C ALA A 280 18.91 24.27 -10.59
N PHE A 281 17.81 24.40 -9.83
CA PHE A 281 17.56 25.62 -9.06
C PHE A 281 18.56 25.80 -7.91
N ALA A 282 18.97 24.74 -7.25
CA ALA A 282 19.99 24.80 -6.21
C ALA A 282 21.34 25.23 -6.79
N CYS A 283 21.77 24.66 -7.92
CA CYS A 283 23.00 25.09 -8.61
C CYS A 283 22.93 26.59 -9.00
N HIS A 284 21.80 27.02 -9.54
CA HIS A 284 21.59 28.43 -9.86
C HIS A 284 21.69 29.34 -8.62
N SER A 285 21.08 28.95 -7.53
CA SER A 285 21.10 29.67 -6.25
C SER A 285 22.52 29.75 -5.66
N PHE A 286 23.31 28.67 -5.74
CA PHE A 286 24.71 28.68 -5.32
C PHE A 286 25.57 29.62 -6.16
N VAL A 287 25.41 29.61 -7.49
CA VAL A 287 26.15 30.50 -8.40
C VAL A 287 25.84 31.97 -8.15
N GLN A 288 24.60 32.31 -7.85
CA GLN A 288 24.16 33.67 -7.56
C GLN A 288 24.48 34.14 -6.13
N GLY A 289 25.01 33.27 -5.27
CA GLY A 289 25.32 33.64 -3.88
C GLY A 289 24.09 33.94 -3.02
N SER A 290 22.94 33.34 -3.32
CA SER A 290 21.66 33.64 -2.67
C SER A 290 21.52 33.11 -1.23
N GLY A 291 22.64 32.77 -0.54
CA GLY A 291 22.65 32.38 0.87
C GLY A 291 22.15 30.96 1.17
N LEU A 292 21.97 30.14 0.13
CA LEU A 292 21.61 28.73 0.35
C LEU A 292 22.78 28.00 1.04
N THR A 293 22.52 27.46 2.25
CA THR A 293 23.50 26.66 2.98
C THR A 293 23.49 25.22 2.49
N VAL A 294 24.58 24.48 2.74
CA VAL A 294 24.68 23.04 2.40
C VAL A 294 23.61 22.24 3.16
N SER A 295 23.37 22.58 4.42
CA SER A 295 22.31 21.98 5.23
C SER A 295 20.92 22.27 4.67
N GLY A 296 20.65 23.51 4.24
CA GLY A 296 19.40 23.89 3.58
C GLY A 296 19.15 23.09 2.29
N PHE A 297 20.18 22.91 1.45
CA PHE A 297 20.09 22.06 0.27
C PHE A 297 19.77 20.61 0.61
N SER A 298 20.43 20.06 1.63
CA SER A 298 20.17 18.70 2.10
C SER A 298 18.70 18.51 2.56
N VAL A 299 18.14 19.48 3.28
CA VAL A 299 16.73 19.48 3.69
C VAL A 299 15.80 19.40 2.48
N VAL A 300 16.07 20.22 1.47
CA VAL A 300 15.25 20.25 0.25
C VAL A 300 15.35 18.93 -0.52
N ALA A 301 16.56 18.41 -0.72
CA ALA A 301 16.80 17.16 -1.45
C ALA A 301 16.15 15.96 -0.73
N SER A 302 16.32 15.86 0.59
CA SER A 302 15.67 14.82 1.41
C SER A 302 14.15 14.99 1.46
N GLY A 303 13.68 16.23 1.52
CA GLY A 303 12.24 16.55 1.52
C GLY A 303 11.54 16.10 0.25
N ILE A 304 12.12 16.34 -0.92
CA ILE A 304 11.57 15.89 -2.21
C ILE A 304 11.51 14.37 -2.27
N ASN A 305 12.55 13.67 -1.81
CA ASN A 305 12.54 12.23 -1.74
C ASN A 305 11.45 11.70 -0.80
N ALA A 306 11.25 12.33 0.36
CA ALA A 306 10.20 11.97 1.30
C ALA A 306 8.79 12.17 0.72
N VAL A 307 8.56 13.28 0.00
CA VAL A 307 7.27 13.53 -0.69
C VAL A 307 7.03 12.48 -1.78
N ARG A 308 8.05 12.13 -2.54
CA ARG A 308 7.97 11.08 -3.55
C ARG A 308 7.56 9.73 -2.95
N GLU A 309 8.21 9.31 -1.87
CA GLU A 309 7.90 8.04 -1.18
C GLU A 309 6.49 8.02 -0.59
N SER A 310 5.95 9.17 -0.22
CA SER A 310 4.58 9.28 0.31
C SER A 310 3.50 9.31 -0.76
N THR A 311 3.85 9.50 -2.05
CA THR A 311 2.90 9.60 -3.16
C THR A 311 2.86 8.36 -4.06
N LEU A 312 3.85 7.50 -3.98
CA LEU A 312 3.97 6.22 -4.70
C LEU A 312 3.49 5.06 -3.85
#